data_f5f07dc12abdc89270d30d0b569fc614
#
_entry.id   f5f07dc12abdc89270d30d0b569fc614
#
_cell.length_a   1.000
_cell.length_b   1.000
_cell.length_c   1.000
_cell.angle_alpha   90.00
_cell.angle_beta   90.00
_cell.angle_gamma   90.00
#
_symmetry.space_group_name_H-M   'P 1'
#
loop_
_entity.id
_entity.type
_entity.pdbx_description
1 polymer ?
#
loop_
_entity_poly.entity_id
_entity_poly.type
_entity_poly.pdbx_seq_one_letter_code
_entity_poly.pdbx_strand_id
1 'polypeptide(L)'
;MFTDGSTASDTKIICDDITLAVINGSGAVITNDKFIYGLAAGLDSIEGYVAASADGCEVKISKSGDKIGTGTLVEIYKDGYLVDTYTVVIFGDVDGDGWYDAQDAFIVSLIANGLLTREQTGEAKYLAADCNHDGEINASDVEILQNAGLLLSDVDQSKSQEELETDSAYEEYSELVNQLSTNEDEPNKTDFIFTVINSLIAFIVKLLKNLSSLIKQF
;
A
#
# COMPACT_ATOMS: atom_id res chain seq x y z
N MET A 1 -20.02 -31.69 -48.09
CA MET A 1 -20.05 -30.24 -47.86
C MET A 1 -20.66 -30.02 -46.46
N PHE A 2 -19.83 -30.04 -45.42
CA PHE A 2 -20.24 -29.83 -44.04
C PHE A 2 -19.45 -28.64 -43.51
N THR A 3 -20.13 -27.55 -43.33
CA THR A 3 -19.59 -26.38 -42.63
C THR A 3 -19.93 -26.52 -41.16
N ASP A 4 -18.96 -26.94 -40.35
CA ASP A 4 -19.03 -26.85 -38.91
C ASP A 4 -18.69 -25.42 -38.54
N GLY A 5 -19.73 -24.66 -38.21
CA GLY A 5 -19.63 -23.32 -37.71
C GLY A 5 -19.59 -23.32 -36.17
N SER A 6 -18.54 -23.86 -35.59
CA SER A 6 -18.33 -23.67 -34.15
C SER A 6 -17.79 -22.27 -33.92
N THR A 7 -18.69 -21.34 -33.65
CA THR A 7 -18.31 -20.07 -33.04
C THR A 7 -17.86 -20.33 -31.60
N ALA A 8 -16.57 -20.31 -31.39
CA ALA A 8 -16.03 -20.16 -30.02
C ALA A 8 -16.56 -18.83 -29.49
N SER A 9 -17.52 -18.91 -28.60
CA SER A 9 -17.93 -17.76 -27.80
C SER A 9 -16.78 -17.52 -26.81
N ASP A 10 -15.97 -16.52 -27.08
CA ASP A 10 -15.08 -15.93 -26.08
C ASP A 10 -15.98 -15.43 -24.95
N THR A 11 -16.19 -16.30 -23.96
CA THR A 11 -16.78 -15.90 -22.69
C THR A 11 -15.70 -15.12 -21.96
N LYS A 12 -15.61 -13.81 -22.23
CA LYS A 12 -14.87 -12.89 -21.37
C LYS A 12 -15.46 -13.04 -19.97
N ILE A 13 -14.75 -13.74 -19.09
CA ILE A 13 -15.10 -13.81 -17.68
C ILE A 13 -14.90 -12.37 -17.18
N ILE A 14 -15.98 -11.64 -17.04
CA ILE A 14 -16.00 -10.35 -16.36
C ILE A 14 -15.92 -10.73 -14.88
N CYS A 15 -14.67 -10.77 -14.33
CA CYS A 15 -14.44 -10.84 -12.89
C CYS A 15 -14.65 -9.43 -12.34
N ASP A 16 -15.89 -8.96 -12.36
CA ASP A 16 -16.26 -7.68 -11.76
C ASP A 16 -16.06 -7.80 -10.24
N ASP A 17 -15.16 -6.97 -9.72
CA ASP A 17 -14.99 -6.58 -8.33
C ASP A 17 -14.61 -7.66 -7.30
N ILE A 18 -13.86 -8.69 -7.66
CA ILE A 18 -13.28 -9.58 -6.66
C ILE A 18 -12.03 -8.91 -6.08
N THR A 19 -12.11 -8.50 -4.82
CA THR A 19 -11.04 -7.82 -4.09
C THR A 19 -10.70 -8.55 -2.80
N LEU A 20 -9.65 -8.13 -2.15
CA LEU A 20 -9.37 -8.51 -0.77
C LEU A 20 -10.18 -7.60 0.16
N ALA A 21 -10.88 -8.18 1.12
CA ALA A 21 -11.67 -7.47 2.11
C ALA A 21 -11.03 -7.58 3.49
N VAL A 22 -11.05 -6.49 4.25
CA VAL A 22 -10.60 -6.48 5.64
C VAL A 22 -11.65 -7.14 6.53
N ILE A 23 -11.22 -8.02 7.44
CA ILE A 23 -12.08 -8.61 8.45
C ILE A 23 -12.31 -7.59 9.56
N ASN A 24 -13.57 -7.34 9.89
CA ASN A 24 -13.93 -6.33 10.86
C ASN A 24 -13.29 -6.59 12.24
N GLY A 25 -12.63 -5.58 12.78
CA GLY A 25 -11.95 -5.64 14.07
C GLY A 25 -10.53 -6.24 14.01
N SER A 26 -10.00 -6.59 12.83
CA SER A 26 -8.64 -7.13 12.68
C SER A 26 -7.55 -6.08 12.86
N GLY A 27 -7.86 -4.80 12.67
CA GLY A 27 -6.87 -3.71 12.61
C GLY A 27 -6.19 -3.57 11.25
N ALA A 28 -6.38 -4.52 10.34
CA ALA A 28 -5.81 -4.43 8.99
C ALA A 28 -6.43 -3.29 8.19
N VAL A 29 -5.64 -2.73 7.29
CA VAL A 29 -6.04 -1.68 6.36
C VAL A 29 -5.50 -2.02 4.97
N ILE A 30 -6.33 -1.86 3.94
CA ILE A 30 -5.92 -2.04 2.54
C ILE A 30 -6.02 -0.70 1.84
N THR A 31 -4.92 -0.26 1.24
CA THR A 31 -4.85 0.98 0.47
C THR A 31 -5.26 0.78 -0.99
N ASN A 32 -5.51 1.88 -1.72
CA ASN A 32 -5.81 1.85 -3.15
C ASN A 32 -4.66 1.24 -3.95
N ASP A 33 -3.40 1.43 -3.51
CA ASP A 33 -2.19 0.85 -4.10
C ASP A 33 -1.99 -0.63 -3.76
N LYS A 34 -3.00 -1.24 -3.14
CA LYS A 34 -3.02 -2.66 -2.78
C LYS A 34 -1.95 -3.07 -1.77
N PHE A 35 -1.57 -2.17 -0.89
CA PHE A 35 -0.79 -2.51 0.30
C PHE A 35 -1.70 -2.89 1.47
N ILE A 36 -1.25 -3.85 2.26
CA ILE A 36 -1.93 -4.33 3.47
C ILE A 36 -1.09 -3.92 4.67
N TYR A 37 -1.66 -3.07 5.52
CA TYR A 37 -1.07 -2.60 6.77
C TYR A 37 -1.84 -3.13 7.99
N GLY A 38 -1.35 -2.84 9.19
CA GLY A 38 -2.02 -3.17 10.43
C GLY A 38 -1.88 -4.63 10.85
N LEU A 39 -0.92 -5.35 10.28
CA LEU A 39 -0.59 -6.70 10.69
C LEU A 39 0.48 -6.68 11.79
N ALA A 40 0.34 -7.55 12.79
CA ALA A 40 1.39 -7.71 13.80
C ALA A 40 2.64 -8.38 13.20
N ALA A 41 3.82 -8.10 13.76
CA ALA A 41 5.03 -8.84 13.44
C ALA A 41 4.93 -10.30 13.94
N GLY A 42 5.66 -11.21 13.29
CA GLY A 42 5.76 -12.60 13.68
C GLY A 42 4.58 -13.50 13.31
N LEU A 43 3.66 -13.04 12.45
CA LEU A 43 2.51 -13.84 12.02
C LEU A 43 2.91 -15.02 11.12
N ASP A 44 2.24 -16.15 11.33
CA ASP A 44 2.34 -17.33 10.46
C ASP A 44 1.35 -17.28 9.29
N SER A 45 0.20 -16.60 9.48
CA SER A 45 -0.93 -16.51 8.55
C SER A 45 -1.59 -15.16 8.63
N ILE A 46 -2.25 -14.74 7.54
CA ILE A 46 -3.12 -13.56 7.48
C ILE A 46 -4.59 -13.90 7.74
N GLU A 47 -4.89 -15.16 8.02
CA GLU A 47 -6.24 -15.57 8.41
C GLU A 47 -6.70 -14.78 9.63
N GLY A 48 -7.91 -14.24 9.57
CA GLY A 48 -8.42 -13.35 10.62
C GLY A 48 -8.14 -11.85 10.39
N TYR A 49 -7.29 -11.48 9.43
CA TYR A 49 -7.05 -10.09 9.03
C TYR A 49 -7.77 -9.71 7.74
N VAL A 50 -7.65 -10.54 6.72
CA VAL A 50 -8.21 -10.29 5.40
C VAL A 50 -8.79 -11.57 4.79
N ALA A 51 -9.73 -11.43 3.88
CA ALA A 51 -10.35 -12.53 3.13
C ALA A 51 -10.75 -12.05 1.72
N ALA A 52 -10.92 -12.98 0.78
CA ALA A 52 -11.49 -12.64 -0.51
C ALA A 52 -12.95 -12.16 -0.36
N SER A 53 -13.35 -11.13 -1.10
CA SER A 53 -14.69 -10.53 -1.05
C SER A 53 -15.78 -11.41 -1.64
N ALA A 54 -15.44 -12.46 -2.38
CA ALA A 54 -16.37 -13.35 -3.07
C ALA A 54 -16.13 -14.81 -2.75
N ASP A 55 -17.21 -15.60 -2.70
CA ASP A 55 -17.17 -17.03 -2.48
C ASP A 55 -16.46 -17.79 -3.63
N GLY A 56 -15.82 -18.90 -3.28
CA GLY A 56 -15.13 -19.78 -4.21
C GLY A 56 -13.84 -19.16 -4.78
N CYS A 57 -13.30 -18.15 -4.14
CA CYS A 57 -11.95 -17.66 -4.39
C CYS A 57 -10.93 -18.34 -3.49
N GLU A 58 -9.74 -18.59 -4.01
CA GLU A 58 -8.59 -19.08 -3.27
C GLU A 58 -7.64 -17.93 -3.01
N VAL A 59 -7.21 -17.74 -1.74
CA VAL A 59 -6.17 -16.75 -1.39
C VAL A 59 -4.86 -17.52 -1.22
N LYS A 60 -3.84 -17.13 -1.98
CA LYS A 60 -2.49 -17.69 -1.88
C LYS A 60 -1.54 -16.64 -1.31
N ILE A 61 -0.58 -17.12 -0.53
CA ILE A 61 0.41 -16.27 0.11
C ILE A 61 1.79 -16.70 -0.36
N SER A 62 2.53 -15.75 -0.93
CA SER A 62 3.91 -15.93 -1.35
C SER A 62 4.81 -15.09 -0.45
N LYS A 63 5.48 -15.71 0.51
CA LYS A 63 6.37 -15.06 1.49
C LYS A 63 7.83 -15.47 1.28
N SER A 64 8.76 -14.58 1.63
CA SER A 64 10.20 -14.80 1.48
C SER A 64 10.80 -15.62 2.61
N GLY A 65 10.19 -15.57 3.80
CA GLY A 65 10.65 -16.22 5.04
C GLY A 65 9.63 -17.17 5.64
N ASP A 66 9.86 -17.55 6.88
CA ASP A 66 8.95 -18.42 7.64
C ASP A 66 7.70 -17.68 8.10
N LYS A 67 7.80 -16.37 8.31
CA LYS A 67 6.72 -15.49 8.76
C LYS A 67 6.13 -14.65 7.63
N ILE A 68 4.97 -14.06 7.88
CA ILE A 68 4.42 -13.00 7.05
C ILE A 68 5.26 -11.76 7.30
N GLY A 69 5.94 -11.27 6.29
CA GLY A 69 6.79 -10.09 6.36
C GLY A 69 6.48 -9.09 5.25
N THR A 70 7.10 -7.94 5.32
CA THR A 70 7.00 -6.89 4.30
C THR A 70 7.43 -7.43 2.94
N GLY A 71 6.60 -7.18 1.92
CA GLY A 71 6.80 -7.73 0.59
C GLY A 71 6.15 -9.09 0.36
N THR A 72 5.52 -9.71 1.37
CA THR A 72 4.68 -10.89 1.17
C THR A 72 3.55 -10.56 0.22
N LEU A 73 3.37 -11.38 -0.82
CA LEU A 73 2.28 -11.25 -1.78
C LEU A 73 1.07 -12.05 -1.32
N VAL A 74 -0.09 -11.42 -1.40
CA VAL A 74 -1.41 -12.00 -1.15
C VAL A 74 -2.17 -11.99 -2.47
N GLU A 75 -2.32 -13.15 -3.07
CA GLU A 75 -2.87 -13.33 -4.40
C GLU A 75 -4.26 -13.95 -4.33
N ILE A 76 -5.22 -13.39 -5.05
CA ILE A 76 -6.57 -13.92 -5.17
C ILE A 76 -6.71 -14.67 -6.49
N TYR A 77 -7.15 -15.92 -6.41
CA TYR A 77 -7.44 -16.75 -7.56
C TYR A 77 -8.94 -17.09 -7.62
N LYS A 78 -9.49 -17.07 -8.83
CA LYS A 78 -10.84 -17.54 -9.13
C LYS A 78 -10.77 -18.53 -10.30
N ASP A 79 -11.32 -19.72 -10.11
CA ASP A 79 -11.32 -20.78 -11.14
C ASP A 79 -9.93 -21.08 -11.73
N GLY A 80 -8.87 -20.93 -10.87
CA GLY A 80 -7.48 -21.14 -11.24
C GLY A 80 -6.78 -19.94 -11.92
N TYR A 81 -7.46 -18.85 -12.13
CA TYR A 81 -6.90 -17.62 -12.72
C TYR A 81 -6.60 -16.60 -11.63
N LEU A 82 -5.42 -15.96 -11.71
CA LEU A 82 -5.06 -14.82 -10.85
C LEU A 82 -5.99 -13.64 -11.17
N VAL A 83 -6.67 -13.15 -10.13
CA VAL A 83 -7.61 -12.03 -10.23
C VAL A 83 -6.95 -10.75 -9.74
N ASP A 84 -6.29 -10.82 -8.57
CA ASP A 84 -5.70 -9.64 -7.94
C ASP A 84 -4.50 -10.01 -7.06
N THR A 85 -3.64 -9.02 -6.77
CA THR A 85 -2.44 -9.18 -5.94
C THR A 85 -2.28 -7.98 -5.02
N TYR A 86 -2.00 -8.25 -3.75
CA TYR A 86 -1.74 -7.29 -2.69
C TYR A 86 -0.38 -7.55 -2.08
N THR A 87 0.22 -6.51 -1.49
CA THR A 87 1.54 -6.60 -0.86
C THR A 87 1.45 -6.20 0.62
N VAL A 88 2.00 -7.02 1.50
CA VAL A 88 2.04 -6.74 2.93
C VAL A 88 3.12 -5.70 3.25
N VAL A 89 2.80 -4.77 4.16
CA VAL A 89 3.73 -3.83 4.78
C VAL A 89 3.58 -3.92 6.30
N ILE A 90 4.67 -4.27 6.97
CA ILE A 90 4.78 -4.27 8.43
C ILE A 90 5.80 -3.20 8.78
N PHE A 91 5.37 -2.16 9.48
CA PHE A 91 6.26 -1.07 9.85
C PHE A 91 7.41 -1.58 10.71
N GLY A 92 8.62 -1.21 10.31
CA GLY A 92 9.85 -1.66 10.94
C GLY A 92 10.48 -2.92 10.33
N ASP A 93 9.72 -3.77 9.64
CA ASP A 93 10.23 -4.97 8.97
C ASP A 93 10.68 -4.60 7.54
N VAL A 94 11.90 -4.14 7.41
CA VAL A 94 12.43 -3.65 6.13
C VAL A 94 13.15 -4.73 5.34
N ASP A 95 13.67 -5.76 5.98
CA ASP A 95 14.28 -6.89 5.29
C ASP A 95 13.24 -7.93 4.82
N GLY A 96 12.04 -7.93 5.42
CA GLY A 96 10.88 -8.72 5.00
C GLY A 96 10.86 -10.13 5.61
N ASP A 97 11.53 -10.34 6.75
CA ASP A 97 11.54 -11.61 7.46
C ASP A 97 10.33 -11.82 8.40
N GLY A 98 9.55 -10.73 8.63
CA GLY A 98 8.36 -10.68 9.46
C GLY A 98 8.60 -10.25 10.90
N TRP A 99 9.80 -9.82 11.23
CA TRP A 99 10.18 -9.22 12.51
C TRP A 99 10.74 -7.82 12.28
N TYR A 100 10.95 -7.07 13.32
CA TYR A 100 11.72 -5.82 13.29
C TYR A 100 12.79 -5.87 14.37
N ASP A 101 14.03 -5.77 13.93
CA ASP A 101 15.19 -5.94 14.80
C ASP A 101 16.37 -4.99 14.44
N ALA A 102 17.58 -5.32 14.91
CA ALA A 102 18.77 -4.52 14.66
C ALA A 102 19.21 -4.53 13.18
N GLN A 103 18.82 -5.54 12.40
CA GLN A 103 19.13 -5.62 10.97
C GLN A 103 18.30 -4.60 10.20
N ASP A 104 17.01 -4.48 10.55
CA ASP A 104 16.13 -3.46 9.97
C ASP A 104 16.58 -2.06 10.35
N ALA A 105 16.92 -1.81 11.62
CA ALA A 105 17.47 -0.54 12.07
C ALA A 105 18.72 -0.15 11.28
N PHE A 106 19.57 -1.11 10.91
CA PHE A 106 20.71 -0.86 10.05
C PHE A 106 20.28 -0.47 8.63
N ILE A 107 19.33 -1.19 8.03
CA ILE A 107 18.82 -0.87 6.68
C ILE A 107 18.15 0.51 6.68
N VAL A 108 17.30 0.82 7.66
CA VAL A 108 16.69 2.15 7.80
C VAL A 108 17.75 3.23 7.92
N SER A 109 18.84 2.99 8.66
CA SER A 109 19.95 3.93 8.73
C SER A 109 20.63 4.19 7.40
N LEU A 110 20.73 3.20 6.52
CA LEU A 110 21.26 3.38 5.16
C LEU A 110 20.32 4.23 4.30
N ILE A 111 19.01 4.02 4.42
CA ILE A 111 18.00 4.83 3.71
C ILE A 111 18.05 6.28 4.22
N ALA A 112 18.00 6.49 5.53
CA ALA A 112 18.04 7.79 6.17
C ALA A 112 19.29 8.63 5.79
N ASN A 113 20.41 7.97 5.52
CA ASN A 113 21.65 8.60 5.08
C ASN A 113 21.79 8.69 3.55
N GLY A 114 20.77 8.31 2.79
CA GLY A 114 20.77 8.34 1.33
C GLY A 114 21.71 7.33 0.65
N LEU A 115 22.13 6.30 1.38
CA LEU A 115 22.97 5.21 0.87
C LEU A 115 22.17 4.11 0.19
N LEU A 116 20.87 4.00 0.49
CA LEU A 116 19.89 3.19 -0.20
C LEU A 116 18.75 4.08 -0.69
N THR A 117 18.36 3.93 -1.95
CA THR A 117 17.23 4.65 -2.54
C THR A 117 15.96 3.81 -2.47
N ARG A 118 14.79 4.46 -2.64
CA ARG A 118 13.49 3.80 -2.73
C ARG A 118 13.47 2.71 -3.81
N GLU A 119 14.07 2.99 -4.98
CA GLU A 119 14.17 2.01 -6.07
C GLU A 119 15.00 0.78 -5.71
N GLN A 120 16.08 0.97 -4.94
CA GLN A 120 16.96 -0.14 -4.51
C GLN A 120 16.33 -0.95 -3.39
N THR A 121 15.58 -0.31 -2.51
CA THR A 121 14.90 -0.96 -1.38
C THR A 121 13.64 -1.70 -1.84
N GLY A 122 12.93 -1.14 -2.81
CA GLY A 122 11.61 -1.57 -3.24
C GLY A 122 10.49 -0.92 -2.41
N GLU A 123 9.35 -0.70 -3.05
CA GLU A 123 8.27 0.16 -2.53
C GLU A 123 7.79 -0.27 -1.13
N ALA A 124 7.38 -1.52 -0.97
CA ALA A 124 6.85 -2.02 0.31
C ALA A 124 7.84 -1.85 1.48
N LYS A 125 9.11 -2.16 1.22
CA LYS A 125 10.18 -2.07 2.24
C LYS A 125 10.52 -0.62 2.56
N TYR A 126 10.46 0.25 1.57
CA TYR A 126 10.66 1.68 1.78
C TYR A 126 9.54 2.28 2.63
N LEU A 127 8.28 1.88 2.37
CA LEU A 127 7.14 2.29 3.20
C LEU A 127 7.23 1.74 4.63
N ALA A 128 7.74 0.51 4.81
CA ALA A 128 7.94 -0.09 6.14
C ALA A 128 9.02 0.62 6.96
N ALA A 129 9.92 1.37 6.34
CA ALA A 129 11.00 2.07 7.02
C ALA A 129 10.56 3.35 7.74
N ASP A 130 9.41 3.92 7.41
CA ASP A 130 8.79 5.07 8.09
C ASP A 130 8.02 4.57 9.33
N CYS A 131 8.75 4.38 10.43
CA CYS A 131 8.23 3.73 11.64
C CYS A 131 7.38 4.66 12.52
N ASN A 132 7.49 5.98 12.34
CA ASN A 132 6.73 6.98 13.07
C ASN A 132 5.60 7.59 12.25
N HIS A 133 5.48 7.20 10.98
CA HIS A 133 4.44 7.61 10.04
C HIS A 133 4.43 9.12 9.73
N ASP A 134 5.58 9.78 9.79
CA ASP A 134 5.69 11.22 9.51
C ASP A 134 5.96 11.53 8.02
N GLY A 135 6.15 10.49 7.20
CA GLY A 135 6.44 10.59 5.76
C GLY A 135 7.92 10.81 5.44
N GLU A 136 8.80 10.87 6.44
CA GLU A 136 10.23 11.06 6.28
C GLU A 136 11.01 9.90 6.91
N ILE A 137 11.90 9.26 6.19
CA ILE A 137 12.78 8.23 6.77
C ILE A 137 14.07 8.90 7.26
N ASN A 138 14.23 8.97 8.58
CA ASN A 138 15.31 9.71 9.21
C ASN A 138 15.82 9.04 10.50
N ALA A 139 16.57 9.76 11.33
CA ALA A 139 17.15 9.22 12.56
C ALA A 139 16.10 8.82 13.61
N SER A 140 14.90 9.41 13.58
CA SER A 140 13.83 9.06 14.52
C SER A 140 13.32 7.63 14.29
N ASP A 141 13.21 7.19 13.01
CA ASP A 141 12.80 5.82 12.66
C ASP A 141 13.85 4.80 13.11
N VAL A 142 15.13 5.14 12.93
CA VAL A 142 16.23 4.31 13.44
C VAL A 142 16.16 4.16 14.96
N GLU A 143 15.87 5.24 15.69
CA GLU A 143 15.75 5.21 17.16
C GLU A 143 14.56 4.34 17.61
N ILE A 144 13.42 4.43 16.93
CA ILE A 144 12.25 3.57 17.21
C ILE A 144 12.63 2.10 17.07
N LEU A 145 13.27 1.71 15.97
CA LEU A 145 13.69 0.33 15.76
C LEU A 145 14.78 -0.15 16.73
N GLN A 146 15.71 0.71 17.09
CA GLN A 146 16.72 0.38 18.12
C GLN A 146 16.03 0.10 19.46
N ASN A 147 15.06 0.92 19.86
CA ASN A 147 14.30 0.72 21.09
C ASN A 147 13.44 -0.53 21.03
N ALA A 148 12.82 -0.81 19.91
CA ALA A 148 12.03 -2.03 19.69
C ALA A 148 12.91 -3.30 19.75
N GLY A 149 14.07 -3.29 19.11
CA GLY A 149 15.04 -4.38 19.17
C GLY A 149 15.59 -4.65 20.58
N LEU A 150 15.57 -3.64 21.46
CA LEU A 150 15.90 -3.77 22.88
C LEU A 150 14.69 -4.11 23.76
N LEU A 151 13.50 -4.33 23.17
CA LEU A 151 12.23 -4.58 23.85
C LEU A 151 11.82 -3.44 24.81
N LEU A 152 12.24 -2.22 24.55
CA LEU A 152 11.88 -1.03 25.32
C LEU A 152 10.58 -0.39 24.85
N SER A 153 10.24 -0.55 23.59
CA SER A 153 9.01 -0.10 22.97
C SER A 153 8.59 -1.08 21.85
N ASP A 154 7.44 -0.85 21.29
CA ASP A 154 6.94 -1.57 20.12
C ASP A 154 6.85 -0.59 18.94
N VAL A 155 6.83 -1.11 17.70
CA VAL A 155 6.57 -0.30 16.51
C VAL A 155 5.07 -0.25 16.28
N ASP A 156 4.50 0.95 16.15
CA ASP A 156 3.08 1.13 15.87
C ASP A 156 2.77 0.61 14.47
N GLN A 157 1.87 -0.37 14.39
CA GLN A 157 1.44 -0.97 13.14
C GLN A 157 0.17 -0.34 12.58
N SER A 158 -0.42 0.63 13.29
CA SER A 158 -1.64 1.29 12.84
C SER A 158 -1.35 2.24 11.68
N LYS A 159 -2.23 2.24 10.67
CA LYS A 159 -2.27 3.30 9.66
C LYS A 159 -3.50 4.15 9.92
N SER A 160 -3.30 5.44 10.17
CA SER A 160 -4.41 6.33 10.52
C SER A 160 -5.34 6.57 9.32
N GLN A 161 -6.60 6.90 9.61
CA GLN A 161 -7.57 7.28 8.56
C GLN A 161 -7.11 8.53 7.81
N GLU A 162 -6.41 9.44 8.49
CA GLU A 162 -5.88 10.67 7.91
C GLU A 162 -4.75 10.40 6.92
N GLU A 163 -3.83 9.47 7.25
CA GLU A 163 -2.78 9.00 6.34
C GLU A 163 -3.38 8.35 5.09
N LEU A 164 -4.40 7.49 5.25
CA LEU A 164 -5.10 6.86 4.12
C LEU A 164 -5.75 7.88 3.18
N GLU A 165 -6.38 8.91 3.76
CA GLU A 165 -7.01 9.97 2.97
C GLU A 165 -5.97 10.85 2.26
N THR A 166 -4.79 11.05 2.85
CA THR A 166 -3.70 11.83 2.25
C THR A 166 -3.06 11.05 1.10
N ASP A 167 -2.77 9.78 1.29
CA ASP A 167 -2.25 8.88 0.26
C ASP A 167 -3.19 8.83 -0.96
N SER A 168 -4.49 8.62 -0.72
CA SER A 168 -5.51 8.60 -1.78
C SER A 168 -5.58 9.93 -2.57
N ALA A 169 -5.46 11.07 -1.88
CA ALA A 169 -5.48 12.37 -2.53
C ALA A 169 -4.21 12.66 -3.35
N TYR A 170 -3.06 12.15 -2.89
CA TYR A 170 -1.80 12.26 -3.61
C TYR A 170 -1.81 11.44 -4.89
N GLU A 171 -2.32 10.20 -4.85
CA GLU A 171 -2.45 9.34 -6.03
C GLU A 171 -3.39 9.94 -7.08
N GLU A 172 -4.58 10.43 -6.68
CA GLU A 172 -5.51 11.12 -7.57
C GLU A 172 -4.83 12.32 -8.25
N TYR A 173 -4.02 13.09 -7.52
CA TYR A 173 -3.27 14.22 -8.05
C TYR A 173 -2.16 13.78 -9.02
N SER A 174 -1.40 12.73 -8.68
CA SER A 174 -0.29 12.23 -9.51
C SER A 174 -0.80 11.65 -10.84
N GLU A 175 -1.94 10.97 -10.83
CA GLU A 175 -2.60 10.46 -12.03
C GLU A 175 -3.09 11.60 -12.94
N LEU A 176 -3.68 12.65 -12.36
CA LEU A 176 -4.08 13.86 -13.08
C LEU A 176 -2.87 14.58 -13.73
N VAL A 177 -1.76 14.69 -13.03
CA VAL A 177 -0.52 15.28 -13.55
C VAL A 177 0.05 14.44 -14.70
N ASN A 178 0.04 13.12 -14.58
CA ASN A 178 0.47 12.21 -15.64
C ASN A 178 -0.42 12.33 -16.89
N GLN A 179 -1.73 12.43 -16.72
CA GLN A 179 -2.67 12.67 -17.84
C GLN A 179 -2.41 14.01 -18.53
N LEU A 180 -2.04 15.04 -17.77
CA LEU A 180 -1.65 16.36 -18.33
C LEU A 180 -0.39 16.27 -19.20
N SER A 181 0.61 15.50 -18.77
CA SER A 181 1.89 15.39 -19.47
C SER A 181 1.82 14.54 -20.74
N THR A 182 0.83 13.66 -20.85
CA THR A 182 0.67 12.74 -22.00
C THR A 182 -0.28 13.27 -23.08
N ASN A 183 -1.13 14.27 -22.78
CA ASN A 183 -2.14 14.78 -23.71
C ASN A 183 -1.76 16.15 -24.30
N GLU A 184 -0.72 16.17 -25.16
CA GLU A 184 -0.34 17.41 -25.87
C GLU A 184 -1.31 17.82 -26.99
N ASP A 185 -2.22 16.93 -27.48
CA ASP A 185 -3.01 17.10 -28.69
C ASP A 185 -4.54 17.13 -28.52
N GLU A 186 -5.10 17.30 -27.32
CA GLU A 186 -6.57 17.31 -27.11
C GLU A 186 -7.19 18.69 -27.35
N PRO A 187 -8.33 18.77 -28.08
CA PRO A 187 -8.99 20.05 -28.45
C PRO A 187 -9.71 20.74 -27.28
N ASN A 188 -9.72 20.18 -26.06
CA ASN A 188 -10.40 20.78 -24.90
C ASN A 188 -9.48 20.98 -23.70
N LYS A 189 -8.28 21.45 -23.97
CA LYS A 189 -7.22 21.71 -22.98
C LYS A 189 -7.67 22.64 -21.82
N THR A 190 -8.64 23.52 -22.08
CA THR A 190 -9.11 24.50 -21.09
C THR A 190 -9.97 23.83 -20.01
N ASP A 191 -10.88 22.94 -20.36
CA ASP A 191 -11.74 22.23 -19.40
C ASP A 191 -10.95 21.24 -18.58
N PHE A 192 -9.96 20.59 -19.18
CA PHE A 192 -9.05 19.69 -18.50
C PHE A 192 -8.17 20.44 -17.47
N ILE A 193 -7.57 21.58 -17.86
CA ILE A 193 -6.81 22.45 -16.96
C ILE A 193 -7.69 22.94 -15.80
N PHE A 194 -8.96 23.28 -16.07
CA PHE A 194 -9.91 23.67 -15.03
C PHE A 194 -10.17 22.54 -14.02
N THR A 195 -10.30 21.32 -14.50
CA THR A 195 -10.50 20.12 -13.65
C THR A 195 -9.30 19.90 -12.74
N VAL A 196 -8.09 19.97 -13.28
CA VAL A 196 -6.84 19.81 -12.51
C VAL A 196 -6.66 20.94 -11.47
N ILE A 197 -6.95 22.18 -11.85
CA ILE A 197 -6.87 23.31 -10.91
C ILE A 197 -7.88 23.13 -9.77
N ASN A 198 -9.10 22.68 -10.04
CA ASN A 198 -10.11 22.44 -9.02
C ASN A 198 -9.72 21.29 -8.08
N SER A 199 -9.15 20.21 -8.62
CA SER A 199 -8.62 19.08 -7.82
C SER A 199 -7.45 19.52 -6.94
N LEU A 200 -6.53 20.33 -7.47
CA LEU A 200 -5.42 20.91 -6.71
C LEU A 200 -5.91 21.84 -5.58
N ILE A 201 -6.91 22.67 -5.84
CA ILE A 201 -7.52 23.52 -4.83
C ILE A 201 -8.17 22.68 -3.73
N ALA A 202 -8.89 21.61 -4.09
CA ALA A 202 -9.52 20.69 -3.12
C ALA A 202 -8.46 20.02 -2.25
N PHE A 203 -7.36 19.54 -2.84
CA PHE A 203 -6.21 18.99 -2.13
C PHE A 203 -5.58 19.98 -1.15
N ILE A 204 -5.28 21.21 -1.59
CA ILE A 204 -4.71 22.27 -0.73
C ILE A 204 -5.67 22.62 0.42
N VAL A 205 -6.98 22.70 0.16
CA VAL A 205 -7.98 22.96 1.20
C VAL A 205 -8.01 21.84 2.24
N LYS A 206 -7.85 20.56 1.82
CA LYS A 206 -7.77 19.41 2.69
C LYS A 206 -6.52 19.45 3.56
N LEU A 207 -5.34 19.72 2.97
CA LEU A 207 -4.08 19.92 3.71
C LEU A 207 -4.19 21.05 4.76
N LEU A 208 -4.79 22.18 4.40
CA LEU A 208 -4.96 23.31 5.30
C LEU A 208 -5.94 23.01 6.45
N LYS A 209 -6.98 22.19 6.23
CA LYS A 209 -7.87 21.72 7.29
C LYS A 209 -7.14 20.81 8.27
N ASN A 210 -6.31 19.89 7.76
CA ASN A 210 -5.51 18.99 8.59
C ASN A 210 -4.49 19.78 9.42
N LEU A 211 -3.77 20.72 8.80
CA LEU A 211 -2.85 21.61 9.53
C LEU A 211 -3.57 22.45 10.60
N SER A 212 -4.78 22.92 10.33
CA SER A 212 -5.63 23.67 11.28
C SER A 212 -6.11 22.80 12.44
N SER A 213 -6.33 21.50 12.25
CA SER A 213 -6.68 20.57 13.33
C SER A 213 -5.47 20.29 14.24
N LEU A 214 -4.28 20.15 13.67
CA LEU A 214 -3.05 20.00 14.44
C LEU A 214 -2.76 21.23 15.33
N ILE A 215 -2.90 22.44 14.79
CA ILE A 215 -2.65 23.69 15.54
C ILE A 215 -3.64 23.87 16.71
N LYS A 216 -4.82 23.27 16.66
CA LYS A 216 -5.81 23.34 17.76
C LYS A 216 -5.53 22.36 18.91
N GLN A 217 -4.59 21.44 18.75
CA GLN A 217 -4.19 20.48 19.79
C GLN A 217 -3.05 21.00 20.68
N PHE A 218 -2.45 22.15 20.33
CA PHE A 218 -1.48 22.88 21.13
C PHE A 218 -2.12 24.13 21.77
#